data_db53e3acfdd13c16c6c3fdfcb28ca2bb
#
_entry.id   db53e3acfdd13c16c6c3fdfcb28ca2bb
#
_cell.length_a   1.000
_cell.length_b   1.000
_cell.length_c   1.000
_cell.angle_alpha   90.00
_cell.angle_beta   90.00
_cell.angle_gamma   90.00
#
_symmetry.space_group_name_H-M   'P 1'
#
loop_
_entity.id
_entity.type
_entity.pdbx_description
1 polymer ?
#
loop_
_entity_poly.entity_id
_entity_poly.type
_entity_poly.pdbx_seq_one_letter_code
_entity_poly.pdbx_strand_id
1 'polypeptide(L)'
;MRGVADFDGIAAAYRWMEYASVGPMLERVRWWWLDRGELDGARHALVLGDGDGRFTRRLLQKNRQVRVTAIDLSRRMLGLLKRRCRVDKERLRTVQRDVRGEMPERGIDLVVTHFLLDCLADDEVEPLVRRVRASLQPGAVWVVSEFAIPAGTLRHPARLLVRSLYFAFSVLTGLQVSQLPDHTGALRRCGFSAIGKKAFWGGLLVTELWKLEPEAKSPGE
;
A
#
# COMPACT_ATOMS: atom_id res chain seq x y z
N MET A 1 21.12 2.31 14.25
CA MET A 1 19.70 2.65 14.42
C MET A 1 19.38 3.72 13.38
N ARG A 2 18.68 3.39 12.29
CA ARG A 2 18.21 4.39 11.31
C ARG A 2 17.10 5.18 11.98
N GLY A 3 17.17 6.52 11.94
CA GLY A 3 16.18 7.38 12.59
C GLY A 3 14.77 7.09 12.08
N VAL A 4 13.81 7.01 13.00
CA VAL A 4 12.39 6.90 12.66
C VAL A 4 11.98 8.25 12.10
N ALA A 5 11.51 8.28 10.85
CA ALA A 5 11.05 9.51 10.22
C ALA A 5 9.87 10.12 11.01
N ASP A 6 9.90 11.43 11.24
CA ASP A 6 8.80 12.14 11.92
C ASP A 6 7.63 12.39 10.95
N PHE A 7 6.76 11.39 10.83
CA PHE A 7 5.56 11.50 9.99
C PHE A 7 4.44 12.36 10.61
N ASP A 8 4.49 12.66 11.91
CA ASP A 8 3.44 13.45 12.57
C ASP A 8 3.54 14.93 12.26
N GLY A 9 4.77 15.49 12.19
CA GLY A 9 5.00 16.89 11.82
C GLY A 9 4.68 17.20 10.36
N ILE A 10 4.77 16.20 9.50
CA ILE A 10 4.74 16.36 8.04
C ILE A 10 3.39 15.94 7.45
N ALA A 11 2.54 15.26 8.21
CA ALA A 11 1.23 14.77 7.76
C ALA A 11 0.35 15.86 7.10
N ALA A 12 0.49 17.12 7.51
CA ALA A 12 -0.23 18.25 6.91
C ALA A 12 0.40 18.70 5.59
N ALA A 13 1.74 18.79 5.55
CA ALA A 13 2.48 19.19 4.35
C ALA A 13 2.39 18.12 3.25
N TYR A 14 2.51 16.83 3.62
CA TYR A 14 2.32 15.69 2.72
C TYR A 14 0.93 15.71 2.07
N ARG A 15 -0.11 15.91 2.86
CA ARG A 15 -1.48 15.98 2.38
C ARG A 15 -1.71 17.17 1.43
N TRP A 16 -1.08 18.32 1.71
CA TRP A 16 -1.18 19.50 0.85
C TRP A 16 -0.45 19.28 -0.47
N MET A 17 0.74 18.71 -0.43
CA MET A 17 1.54 18.38 -1.61
C MET A 17 0.85 17.32 -2.50
N GLU A 18 0.28 16.28 -1.88
CA GLU A 18 -0.53 15.26 -2.56
C GLU A 18 -1.75 15.90 -3.24
N TYR A 19 -2.43 16.82 -2.57
CA TYR A 19 -3.62 17.51 -3.10
C TYR A 19 -3.29 18.50 -4.23
N ALA A 20 -2.22 19.24 -4.09
CA ALA A 20 -1.89 20.33 -5.01
C ALA A 20 -1.35 19.84 -6.37
N SER A 21 -0.74 18.64 -6.43
CA SER A 21 -0.06 18.15 -7.62
C SER A 21 -0.81 17.05 -8.37
N VAL A 22 -1.29 16.00 -7.68
CA VAL A 22 -1.83 14.79 -8.34
C VAL A 22 -3.00 14.12 -7.58
N GLY A 23 -3.56 14.78 -6.58
CA GLY A 23 -4.55 14.21 -5.67
C GLY A 23 -5.70 13.42 -6.30
N PRO A 24 -6.47 14.01 -7.26
CA PRO A 24 -7.58 13.28 -7.89
C PRO A 24 -7.13 12.03 -8.66
N MET A 25 -5.91 12.05 -9.23
CA MET A 25 -5.38 10.90 -9.94
C MET A 25 -4.94 9.78 -8.99
N LEU A 26 -4.28 10.14 -7.88
CA LEU A 26 -3.90 9.16 -6.85
C LEU A 26 -5.14 8.47 -6.27
N GLU A 27 -6.24 9.19 -6.07
CA GLU A 27 -7.50 8.59 -5.65
C GLU A 27 -8.06 7.61 -6.68
N ARG A 28 -8.02 7.94 -7.97
CA ARG A 28 -8.45 7.01 -9.05
C ARG A 28 -7.61 5.75 -9.06
N VAL A 29 -6.30 5.86 -8.85
CA VAL A 29 -5.38 4.71 -8.76
C VAL A 29 -5.74 3.82 -7.56
N ARG A 30 -5.93 4.42 -6.38
CA ARG A 30 -6.29 3.69 -5.14
C ARG A 30 -7.62 2.94 -5.27
N TRP A 31 -8.61 3.52 -5.95
CA TRP A 31 -9.96 2.95 -6.02
C TRP A 31 -10.19 2.03 -7.22
N TRP A 32 -9.21 1.91 -8.11
CA TRP A 32 -9.39 1.21 -9.39
C TRP A 32 -9.97 -0.19 -9.25
N TRP A 33 -9.38 -1.04 -8.40
CA TRP A 33 -9.83 -2.42 -8.19
C TRP A 33 -11.09 -2.50 -7.35
N LEU A 34 -11.21 -1.63 -6.35
CA LEU A 34 -12.39 -1.53 -5.52
C LEU A 34 -13.63 -1.16 -6.36
N ASP A 35 -13.51 -0.20 -7.27
CA ASP A 35 -14.63 0.25 -8.10
C ASP A 35 -15.08 -0.78 -9.14
N ARG A 36 -14.26 -1.76 -9.45
CA ARG A 36 -14.56 -2.89 -10.35
C ARG A 36 -15.13 -4.12 -9.66
N GLY A 37 -15.28 -4.09 -8.34
CA GLY A 37 -15.82 -5.22 -7.59
C GLY A 37 -14.80 -6.33 -7.30
N GLU A 38 -13.54 -6.18 -7.71
CA GLU A 38 -12.49 -7.18 -7.49
C GLU A 38 -12.24 -7.47 -6.00
N LEU A 39 -12.65 -6.55 -5.11
CA LEU A 39 -12.48 -6.64 -3.67
C LEU A 39 -13.78 -6.92 -2.91
N ASP A 40 -14.88 -7.18 -3.60
CA ASP A 40 -16.21 -7.33 -2.98
C ASP A 40 -16.32 -8.62 -2.13
N GLY A 41 -15.50 -9.63 -2.45
CA GLY A 41 -15.42 -10.91 -1.71
C GLY A 41 -14.61 -10.84 -0.42
N ALA A 42 -13.87 -9.76 -0.17
CA ALA A 42 -12.99 -9.64 0.98
C ALA A 42 -13.76 -9.64 2.31
N ARG A 43 -13.24 -10.36 3.29
CA ARG A 43 -13.78 -10.45 4.66
C ARG A 43 -12.84 -9.84 5.70
N HIS A 44 -11.55 -10.07 5.57
CA HIS A 44 -10.52 -9.57 6.48
C HIS A 44 -9.42 -8.84 5.71
N ALA A 45 -9.49 -7.53 5.68
CA ALA A 45 -8.53 -6.69 5.00
C ALA A 45 -7.45 -6.15 5.94
N LEU A 46 -6.20 -6.25 5.52
CA LEU A 46 -5.04 -5.60 6.13
C LEU A 46 -4.63 -4.41 5.24
N VAL A 47 -4.77 -3.20 5.76
CA VAL A 47 -4.42 -1.97 5.05
C VAL A 47 -3.19 -1.35 5.70
N LEU A 48 -2.11 -1.26 4.95
CA LEU A 48 -0.83 -0.75 5.41
C LEU A 48 -0.60 0.66 4.85
N GLY A 49 -0.42 1.65 5.74
CA GLY A 49 -0.08 3.01 5.35
C GLY A 49 -1.18 3.78 4.60
N ASP A 50 -2.46 3.59 4.93
CA ASP A 50 -3.59 4.33 4.27
C ASP A 50 -3.61 5.83 4.61
N GLY A 51 -2.75 6.26 5.53
CA GLY A 51 -2.70 7.64 5.95
C GLY A 51 -4.03 8.11 6.58
N ASP A 52 -4.72 9.08 5.95
CA ASP A 52 -5.94 9.67 6.50
C ASP A 52 -7.22 8.80 6.30
N GLY A 53 -7.11 7.58 5.73
CA GLY A 53 -8.18 6.57 5.69
C GLY A 53 -9.20 6.74 4.57
N ARG A 54 -8.84 7.36 3.45
CA ARG A 54 -9.77 7.52 2.31
C ARG A 54 -10.12 6.21 1.64
N PHE A 55 -9.13 5.37 1.41
CA PHE A 55 -9.35 4.04 0.84
C PHE A 55 -10.14 3.17 1.83
N THR A 56 -9.71 3.10 3.08
CA THR A 56 -10.38 2.31 4.13
C THR A 56 -11.86 2.69 4.26
N ARG A 57 -12.19 3.99 4.28
CA ARG A 57 -13.58 4.44 4.31
C ARG A 57 -14.39 3.92 3.13
N ARG A 58 -13.85 4.08 1.90
CA ARG A 58 -14.54 3.65 0.69
C ARG A 58 -14.72 2.14 0.64
N LEU A 59 -13.70 1.37 1.07
CA LEU A 59 -13.78 -0.09 1.20
C LEU A 59 -14.91 -0.50 2.16
N LEU A 60 -14.94 0.07 3.38
CA LEU A 60 -15.97 -0.21 4.38
C LEU A 60 -17.39 0.15 3.91
N GLN A 61 -17.53 1.23 3.14
CA GLN A 61 -18.81 1.66 2.59
C GLN A 61 -19.30 0.72 1.49
N LYS A 62 -18.40 0.26 0.62
CA LYS A 62 -18.74 -0.57 -0.55
C LYS A 62 -18.90 -2.03 -0.16
N ASN A 63 -18.00 -2.56 0.66
CA ASN A 63 -18.08 -3.91 1.19
C ASN A 63 -18.56 -3.88 2.66
N ARG A 64 -19.82 -4.27 2.89
CA ARG A 64 -20.46 -4.24 4.23
C ARG A 64 -20.01 -5.38 5.13
N GLN A 65 -19.32 -6.37 4.60
CA GLN A 65 -18.93 -7.58 5.33
C GLN A 65 -17.46 -7.56 5.74
N VAL A 66 -16.64 -6.70 5.12
CA VAL A 66 -15.21 -6.63 5.40
C VAL A 66 -14.95 -6.03 6.78
N ARG A 67 -14.03 -6.67 7.49
CA ARG A 67 -13.35 -6.10 8.67
C ARG A 67 -11.98 -5.62 8.24
N VAL A 68 -11.58 -4.45 8.71
CA VAL A 68 -10.32 -3.82 8.31
C VAL A 68 -9.41 -3.66 9.51
N THR A 69 -8.17 -4.16 9.40
CA THR A 69 -7.07 -3.77 10.28
C THR A 69 -6.18 -2.81 9.53
N ALA A 70 -6.11 -1.57 9.98
CA ALA A 70 -5.26 -0.53 9.41
C ALA A 70 -4.03 -0.31 10.28
N ILE A 71 -2.84 -0.42 9.68
CA ILE A 71 -1.54 -0.18 10.33
C ILE A 71 -0.93 1.09 9.75
N ASP A 72 -0.53 2.00 10.61
CA ASP A 72 0.21 3.20 10.25
C ASP A 72 1.18 3.58 11.38
N LEU A 73 2.32 4.15 11.04
CA LEU A 73 3.30 4.63 12.01
C LEU A 73 2.82 5.91 12.69
N SER A 74 2.09 6.77 11.96
CA SER A 74 1.62 8.06 12.43
C SER A 74 0.35 7.95 13.26
N ARG A 75 0.44 8.31 14.54
CA ARG A 75 -0.71 8.44 15.44
C ARG A 75 -1.74 9.45 14.91
N ARG A 76 -1.25 10.54 14.32
CA ARG A 76 -2.09 11.59 13.74
C ARG A 76 -2.92 11.08 12.56
N MET A 77 -2.29 10.30 11.64
CA MET A 77 -2.99 9.69 10.51
C MET A 77 -4.06 8.69 10.97
N LEU A 78 -3.73 7.82 11.92
CA LEU A 78 -4.72 6.91 12.51
C LEU A 78 -5.87 7.66 13.18
N GLY A 79 -5.61 8.82 13.79
CA GLY A 79 -6.66 9.69 14.35
C GLY A 79 -7.61 10.24 13.27
N LEU A 80 -7.06 10.64 12.11
CA LEU A 80 -7.86 11.08 10.94
C LEU A 80 -8.67 9.93 10.35
N LEU A 81 -8.05 8.76 10.19
CA LEU A 81 -8.68 7.54 9.71
C LEU A 81 -9.87 7.14 10.60
N LYS A 82 -9.68 7.09 11.91
CA LYS A 82 -10.77 6.80 12.88
C LYS A 82 -11.93 7.77 12.74
N ARG A 83 -11.64 9.08 12.64
CA ARG A 83 -12.69 10.10 12.46
C ARG A 83 -13.44 9.91 11.15
N ARG A 84 -12.73 9.61 10.07
CA ARG A 84 -13.31 9.39 8.75
C ARG A 84 -14.20 8.16 8.69
N CYS A 85 -13.80 7.09 9.39
CA CYS A 85 -14.50 5.80 9.41
C CYS A 85 -15.41 5.63 10.65
N ARG A 86 -15.77 6.71 11.34
CA ARG A 86 -16.53 6.66 12.62
C ARG A 86 -17.84 5.86 12.55
N VAL A 87 -18.49 5.83 11.39
CA VAL A 87 -19.75 5.11 11.17
C VAL A 87 -19.53 3.59 11.18
N ASP A 88 -18.35 3.15 10.76
CA ASP A 88 -17.99 1.75 10.61
C ASP A 88 -16.97 1.28 11.67
N LYS A 89 -16.92 1.96 12.83
CA LYS A 89 -15.92 1.74 13.89
C LYS A 89 -15.85 0.29 14.39
N GLU A 90 -16.99 -0.42 14.39
CA GLU A 90 -17.08 -1.82 14.83
C GLU A 90 -16.38 -2.81 13.88
N ARG A 91 -16.15 -2.38 12.64
CA ARG A 91 -15.47 -3.16 11.61
C ARG A 91 -14.04 -2.69 11.35
N LEU A 92 -13.56 -1.70 12.13
CA LEU A 92 -12.25 -1.08 11.97
C LEU A 92 -11.40 -1.27 13.22
N ARG A 93 -10.27 -1.94 13.07
CA ARG A 93 -9.18 -1.96 14.03
C ARG A 93 -8.03 -1.11 13.52
N THR A 94 -7.45 -0.27 14.35
CA THR A 94 -6.26 0.51 14.01
C THR A 94 -5.10 0.14 14.91
N VAL A 95 -3.92 -0.01 14.34
CA VAL A 95 -2.70 -0.38 15.05
C VAL A 95 -1.62 0.64 14.72
N GLN A 96 -1.13 1.35 15.74
CA GLN A 96 0.03 2.21 15.59
C GLN A 96 1.30 1.36 15.64
N ARG A 97 1.90 1.09 14.49
CA ARG A 97 3.10 0.26 14.38
C ARG A 97 3.84 0.56 13.10
N ASP A 98 5.13 0.33 13.12
CA ASP A 98 5.93 0.24 11.90
C ASP A 98 5.51 -1.03 11.13
N VAL A 99 5.27 -0.90 9.83
CA VAL A 99 4.91 -2.02 8.95
C VAL A 99 6.01 -3.08 8.87
N ARG A 100 7.24 -2.74 9.24
CA ARG A 100 8.38 -3.65 9.35
C ARG A 100 8.30 -4.58 10.56
N GLY A 101 7.37 -4.35 11.49
CA GLY A 101 7.11 -5.23 12.63
C GLY A 101 6.25 -6.45 12.29
N GLU A 102 5.89 -7.22 13.31
CA GLU A 102 5.00 -8.38 13.16
C GLU A 102 3.59 -7.98 12.78
N MET A 103 2.93 -8.81 11.96
CA MET A 103 1.53 -8.61 11.60
C MET A 103 0.62 -9.00 12.78
N PRO A 104 -0.40 -8.16 13.09
CA PRO A 104 -1.21 -8.34 14.30
C PRO A 104 -2.27 -9.43 14.20
N GLU A 105 -2.54 -9.93 13.02
CA GLU A 105 -3.64 -10.86 12.74
C GLU A 105 -3.24 -11.93 11.74
N ARG A 106 -3.99 -13.04 11.75
CA ARG A 106 -3.92 -14.11 10.74
C ARG A 106 -5.28 -14.24 10.06
N GLY A 107 -5.31 -14.98 8.97
CA GLY A 107 -6.55 -15.21 8.22
C GLY A 107 -6.96 -14.02 7.35
N ILE A 108 -6.00 -13.22 6.91
CA ILE A 108 -6.19 -12.09 6.01
C ILE A 108 -6.43 -12.60 4.58
N ASP A 109 -7.47 -12.10 3.93
CA ASP A 109 -7.80 -12.43 2.53
C ASP A 109 -7.57 -11.26 1.55
N LEU A 110 -7.40 -10.03 2.08
CA LEU A 110 -7.06 -8.85 1.30
C LEU A 110 -5.95 -8.06 1.97
N VAL A 111 -4.89 -7.75 1.22
CA VAL A 111 -3.87 -6.76 1.62
C VAL A 111 -3.93 -5.57 0.69
N VAL A 112 -3.71 -4.39 1.24
CA VAL A 112 -3.66 -3.14 0.47
C VAL A 112 -2.47 -2.31 0.89
N THR A 113 -1.67 -1.92 -0.09
CA THR A 113 -0.58 -0.95 0.04
C THR A 113 -0.70 0.09 -1.07
N HIS A 114 -0.83 1.35 -0.69
CA HIS A 114 -0.90 2.45 -1.65
C HIS A 114 0.21 3.46 -1.36
N PHE A 115 1.21 3.54 -2.25
CA PHE A 115 2.34 4.46 -2.13
C PHE A 115 3.09 4.27 -0.81
N LEU A 116 3.27 3.01 -0.42
CA LEU A 116 3.94 2.61 0.81
C LEU A 116 5.24 1.88 0.54
N LEU A 117 5.24 0.92 -0.41
CA LEU A 117 6.41 0.10 -0.67
C LEU A 117 7.57 0.93 -1.22
N ASP A 118 7.25 1.99 -1.94
CA ASP A 118 8.21 2.97 -2.44
C ASP A 118 8.86 3.84 -1.35
N CYS A 119 8.30 3.83 -0.12
CA CYS A 119 8.89 4.46 1.05
C CYS A 119 9.88 3.55 1.80
N LEU A 120 10.06 2.31 1.36
CA LEU A 120 10.95 1.33 1.96
C LEU A 120 12.24 1.18 1.14
N ALA A 121 13.32 0.81 1.80
CA ALA A 121 14.54 0.40 1.10
C ALA A 121 14.32 -0.95 0.41
N ASP A 122 15.06 -1.21 -0.67
CA ASP A 122 14.88 -2.42 -1.48
C ASP A 122 15.06 -3.71 -0.67
N ASP A 123 15.99 -3.71 0.28
CA ASP A 123 16.26 -4.80 1.22
C ASP A 123 15.18 -4.97 2.32
N GLU A 124 14.27 -4.02 2.47
CA GLU A 124 13.17 -4.07 3.45
C GLU A 124 11.87 -4.63 2.86
N VAL A 125 11.69 -4.55 1.52
CA VAL A 125 10.44 -4.93 0.86
C VAL A 125 10.18 -6.42 0.93
N GLU A 126 11.13 -7.26 0.55
CA GLU A 126 10.93 -8.73 0.59
C GLU A 126 10.70 -9.26 2.01
N PRO A 127 11.45 -8.83 3.04
CA PRO A 127 11.12 -9.18 4.43
C PRO A 127 9.70 -8.76 4.86
N LEU A 128 9.22 -7.59 4.43
CA LEU A 128 7.83 -7.18 4.67
C LEU A 128 6.85 -8.14 3.99
N VAL A 129 7.06 -8.43 2.69
CA VAL A 129 6.19 -9.33 1.92
C VAL A 129 6.13 -10.72 2.56
N ARG A 130 7.25 -11.27 3.03
CA ARG A 130 7.30 -12.56 3.74
C ARG A 130 6.48 -12.53 5.05
N ARG A 131 6.59 -11.48 5.84
CA ARG A 131 5.81 -11.33 7.09
C ARG A 131 4.32 -11.22 6.82
N VAL A 132 3.93 -10.41 5.83
CA VAL A 132 2.54 -10.29 5.42
C VAL A 132 2.01 -11.64 4.93
N ARG A 133 2.76 -12.34 4.05
CA ARG A 133 2.39 -13.67 3.55
C ARG A 133 2.06 -14.66 4.67
N ALA A 134 2.84 -14.66 5.75
CA ALA A 134 2.61 -15.55 6.90
C ALA A 134 1.28 -15.32 7.63
N SER A 135 0.61 -14.19 7.39
CA SER A 135 -0.70 -13.86 7.95
C SER A 135 -1.88 -14.14 7.01
N LEU A 136 -1.60 -14.51 5.75
CA LEU A 136 -2.60 -14.63 4.71
C LEU A 136 -3.27 -16.01 4.66
N GLN A 137 -4.51 -16.01 4.16
CA GLN A 137 -5.19 -17.23 3.72
C GLN A 137 -4.71 -17.63 2.32
N PRO A 138 -4.78 -18.92 1.95
CA PRO A 138 -4.58 -19.36 0.57
C PRO A 138 -5.51 -18.59 -0.39
N GLY A 139 -4.97 -18.13 -1.50
CA GLY A 139 -5.73 -17.35 -2.49
C GLY A 139 -6.00 -15.89 -2.12
N ALA A 140 -5.43 -15.41 -1.01
CA ALA A 140 -5.51 -13.99 -0.63
C ALA A 140 -5.01 -13.07 -1.75
N VAL A 141 -5.61 -11.88 -1.81
CA VAL A 141 -5.31 -10.89 -2.83
C VAL A 141 -4.55 -9.71 -2.21
N TRP A 142 -3.59 -9.17 -2.95
CA TRP A 142 -2.84 -7.97 -2.56
C TRP A 142 -2.96 -6.89 -3.64
N VAL A 143 -3.52 -5.74 -3.27
CA VAL A 143 -3.54 -4.54 -4.10
C VAL A 143 -2.31 -3.71 -3.79
N VAL A 144 -1.49 -3.45 -4.81
CA VAL A 144 -0.30 -2.59 -4.73
C VAL A 144 -0.49 -1.42 -5.68
N SER A 145 -0.36 -0.19 -5.19
CA SER A 145 -0.36 1.01 -6.03
C SER A 145 0.87 1.83 -5.73
N GLU A 146 1.69 2.09 -6.75
CA GLU A 146 3.00 2.73 -6.60
C GLU A 146 3.33 3.65 -7.79
N PHE A 147 4.36 4.47 -7.60
CA PHE A 147 5.01 5.13 -8.73
C PHE A 147 5.76 4.11 -9.59
N ALA A 148 5.83 4.38 -10.88
CA ALA A 148 6.59 3.57 -11.83
C ALA A 148 7.33 4.47 -12.82
N ILE A 149 8.40 3.94 -13.41
CA ILE A 149 9.10 4.61 -14.48
C ILE A 149 8.66 3.96 -15.80
N PRO A 150 7.90 4.68 -16.64
CA PRO A 150 7.45 4.13 -17.91
C PRO A 150 8.62 3.84 -18.85
N ALA A 151 8.42 2.92 -19.75
CA ALA A 151 9.35 2.68 -20.86
C ALA A 151 9.22 3.75 -21.94
N GLY A 152 10.20 3.85 -22.84
CA GLY A 152 10.17 4.74 -24.01
C GLY A 152 10.56 6.20 -23.69
N THR A 153 10.03 7.14 -24.48
CA THR A 153 10.41 8.56 -24.48
C THR A 153 10.10 9.28 -23.15
N LEU A 154 9.09 8.82 -22.43
CA LEU A 154 8.70 9.38 -21.13
C LEU A 154 9.59 8.92 -19.97
N ARG A 155 10.54 7.99 -20.21
CA ARG A 155 11.41 7.43 -19.16
C ARG A 155 12.24 8.49 -18.45
N HIS A 156 12.86 9.40 -19.20
CA HIS A 156 13.74 10.41 -18.60
C HIS A 156 12.98 11.48 -17.80
N PRO A 157 11.93 12.12 -18.33
CA PRO A 157 11.15 13.09 -17.55
C PRO A 157 10.45 12.45 -16.35
N ALA A 158 9.92 11.22 -16.48
CA ALA A 158 9.31 10.51 -15.36
C ALA A 158 10.33 10.21 -14.25
N ARG A 159 11.55 9.74 -14.63
CA ARG A 159 12.63 9.50 -13.63
C ARG A 159 13.02 10.78 -12.91
N LEU A 160 13.13 11.90 -13.62
CA LEU A 160 13.45 13.19 -13.00
C LEU A 160 12.34 13.61 -12.02
N LEU A 161 11.08 13.51 -12.43
CA LEU A 161 9.93 13.84 -11.58
C LEU A 161 9.89 12.96 -10.32
N VAL A 162 10.02 11.64 -10.48
CA VAL A 162 10.04 10.71 -9.33
C VAL A 162 11.21 11.04 -8.40
N ARG A 163 12.41 11.27 -8.93
CA ARG A 163 13.56 11.67 -8.09
C ARG A 163 13.33 13.00 -7.36
N SER A 164 12.70 13.98 -8.01
CA SER A 164 12.37 15.27 -7.36
C SER A 164 11.35 15.08 -6.24
N LEU A 165 10.34 14.22 -6.45
CA LEU A 165 9.38 13.87 -5.40
C LEU A 165 10.07 13.17 -4.22
N TYR A 166 10.95 12.20 -4.48
CA TYR A 166 11.73 11.52 -3.43
C TYR A 166 12.67 12.47 -2.70
N PHE A 167 13.34 13.38 -3.42
CA PHE A 167 14.18 14.38 -2.79
C PHE A 167 13.36 15.29 -1.86
N ALA A 168 12.25 15.84 -2.33
CA ALA A 168 11.35 16.64 -1.50
C ALA A 168 10.86 15.85 -0.27
N PHE A 169 10.54 14.56 -0.48
CA PHE A 169 10.10 13.66 0.58
C PHE A 169 11.22 13.38 1.59
N SER A 170 12.44 13.12 1.12
CA SER A 170 13.60 12.88 1.99
C SER A 170 13.95 14.10 2.86
N VAL A 171 13.87 15.30 2.28
CA VAL A 171 14.09 16.55 3.03
C VAL A 171 13.01 16.75 4.08
N LEU A 172 11.77 16.41 3.79
CA LEU A 172 10.65 16.60 4.70
C LEU A 172 10.53 15.51 5.77
N THR A 173 10.91 14.26 5.45
CA THR A 173 10.68 13.09 6.32
C THR A 173 11.95 12.47 6.90
N GLY A 174 13.12 12.84 6.39
CA GLY A 174 14.38 12.16 6.69
C GLY A 174 14.50 10.76 6.07
N LEU A 175 13.60 10.37 5.17
CA LEU A 175 13.65 9.10 4.44
C LEU A 175 14.83 9.07 3.46
N GLN A 176 15.68 8.05 3.59
CA GLN A 176 16.86 7.85 2.73
C GLN A 176 16.60 6.86 1.60
N VAL A 177 15.45 6.97 0.92
CA VAL A 177 15.13 6.13 -0.23
C VAL A 177 15.45 6.89 -1.51
N SER A 178 16.38 6.37 -2.33
CA SER A 178 16.86 7.02 -3.56
C SER A 178 16.38 6.36 -4.84
N GLN A 179 15.77 5.18 -4.76
CA GLN A 179 15.32 4.39 -5.91
C GLN A 179 13.99 3.70 -5.60
N LEU A 180 13.18 3.47 -6.64
CA LEU A 180 12.00 2.61 -6.55
C LEU A 180 12.44 1.18 -6.26
N PRO A 181 11.94 0.54 -5.18
CA PRO A 181 12.29 -0.83 -4.86
C PRO A 181 11.63 -1.83 -5.84
N ASP A 182 12.25 -3.00 -6.00
CA ASP A 182 11.68 -4.10 -6.80
C ASP A 182 10.59 -4.86 -6.03
N HIS A 183 9.46 -4.20 -5.77
CA HIS A 183 8.32 -4.84 -5.13
C HIS A 183 7.74 -5.99 -5.97
N THR A 184 7.80 -5.88 -7.30
CA THR A 184 7.31 -6.91 -8.22
C THR A 184 8.11 -8.21 -8.09
N GLY A 185 9.44 -8.12 -8.06
CA GLY A 185 10.31 -9.27 -7.83
C GLY A 185 10.11 -9.86 -6.43
N ALA A 186 10.00 -9.01 -5.40
CA ALA A 186 9.76 -9.47 -4.04
C ALA A 186 8.44 -10.24 -3.90
N LEU A 187 7.35 -9.76 -4.48
CA LEU A 187 6.05 -10.45 -4.49
C LEU A 187 6.15 -11.80 -5.19
N ARG A 188 6.76 -11.86 -6.37
CA ARG A 188 6.95 -13.12 -7.10
C ARG A 188 7.78 -14.15 -6.32
N ARG A 189 8.91 -13.73 -5.73
CA ARG A 189 9.75 -14.61 -4.89
C ARG A 189 9.01 -15.12 -3.66
N CYS A 190 8.00 -14.40 -3.19
CA CYS A 190 7.13 -14.79 -2.08
C CYS A 190 5.88 -15.56 -2.51
N GLY A 191 5.77 -16.03 -3.76
CA GLY A 191 4.69 -16.89 -4.22
C GLY A 191 3.42 -16.15 -4.63
N PHE A 192 3.52 -14.86 -5.00
CA PHE A 192 2.39 -14.14 -5.58
C PHE A 192 2.50 -14.09 -7.11
N SER A 193 1.37 -14.22 -7.79
CA SER A 193 1.23 -13.98 -9.22
C SER A 193 0.42 -12.71 -9.49
N ALA A 194 0.83 -11.95 -10.50
CA ALA A 194 0.10 -10.76 -10.94
C ALA A 194 -1.11 -11.19 -11.76
N ILE A 195 -2.31 -10.89 -11.28
CA ILE A 195 -3.57 -11.20 -11.96
C ILE A 195 -4.21 -9.97 -12.61
N GLY A 196 -3.71 -8.77 -12.32
CA GLY A 196 -4.16 -7.54 -12.94
C GLY A 196 -3.15 -6.41 -12.81
N LYS A 197 -3.12 -5.53 -13.81
CA LYS A 197 -2.28 -4.32 -13.81
C LYS A 197 -2.99 -3.20 -14.56
N LYS A 198 -2.97 -2.00 -13.99
CA LYS A 198 -3.43 -0.78 -14.65
C LYS A 198 -2.42 0.32 -14.48
N ALA A 199 -2.08 0.95 -15.59
CA ALA A 199 -1.20 2.12 -15.63
C ALA A 199 -2.03 3.40 -15.87
N PHE A 200 -1.56 4.49 -15.29
CA PHE A 200 -2.10 5.84 -15.40
C PHE A 200 -0.97 6.81 -15.74
N TRP A 201 -1.31 7.96 -16.30
CA TRP A 201 -0.36 9.01 -16.67
C TRP A 201 0.83 8.48 -17.47
N GLY A 202 0.54 7.80 -18.58
CA GLY A 202 1.60 7.24 -19.43
C GLY A 202 2.48 6.20 -18.74
N GLY A 203 2.03 5.63 -17.61
CA GLY A 203 2.77 4.64 -16.85
C GLY A 203 3.53 5.16 -15.63
N LEU A 204 3.36 6.44 -15.27
CA LEU A 204 3.97 7.03 -14.07
C LEU A 204 3.36 6.49 -12.77
N LEU A 205 2.09 6.13 -12.80
CA LEU A 205 1.37 5.52 -11.69
C LEU A 205 0.84 4.17 -12.12
N VAL A 206 1.00 3.17 -11.28
CA VAL A 206 0.48 1.82 -11.53
C VAL A 206 -0.30 1.32 -10.34
N THR A 207 -1.33 0.52 -10.61
CA THR A 207 -1.97 -0.31 -9.59
C THR A 207 -2.02 -1.73 -10.08
N GLU A 208 -1.65 -2.65 -9.21
CA GLU A 208 -1.49 -4.06 -9.50
C GLU A 208 -2.33 -4.88 -8.54
N LEU A 209 -2.90 -5.96 -9.06
CA LEU A 209 -3.63 -6.94 -8.29
C LEU A 209 -2.81 -8.24 -8.31
N TRP A 210 -2.41 -8.68 -7.13
CA TRP A 210 -1.60 -9.87 -6.93
C TRP A 210 -2.41 -10.91 -6.18
N LYS A 211 -2.22 -12.19 -6.50
CA LYS A 211 -2.87 -13.31 -5.81
C LYS A 211 -1.82 -14.24 -5.24
N LEU A 212 -2.00 -14.64 -3.98
CA LEU A 212 -1.16 -15.66 -3.36
C LEU A 212 -1.50 -17.02 -3.97
N GLU A 213 -0.52 -17.63 -4.61
CA GLU A 213 -0.65 -18.98 -5.14
C GLU A 213 -0.77 -19.99 -4.00
N PRO A 214 -1.63 -21.01 -4.15
CA PRO A 214 -1.64 -22.11 -3.22
C PRO A 214 -0.25 -22.77 -3.20
N GLU A 215 0.22 -23.16 -2.03
CA GLU A 215 1.45 -23.95 -1.96
C GLU A 215 1.27 -25.22 -2.80
N ALA A 216 2.17 -25.42 -3.77
CA ALA A 216 2.20 -26.66 -4.52
C ALA A 216 2.28 -27.80 -3.52
N LYS A 217 1.26 -28.68 -3.48
CA LYS A 217 1.34 -29.91 -2.69
C LYS A 217 2.62 -30.62 -3.12
N SER A 218 3.53 -30.84 -2.19
CA SER A 218 4.68 -31.70 -2.45
C SER A 218 4.15 -33.03 -3.00
N PRO A 219 4.66 -33.51 -4.13
CA PRO A 219 4.29 -34.83 -4.62
C PRO A 219 4.93 -35.84 -3.70
N GLY A 220 4.21 -36.34 -2.71
CA GLY A 220 4.67 -37.42 -1.82
C GLY A 220 4.19 -37.31 -0.37
N GLU A 221 2.92 -37.51 -0.13
CA GLU A 221 2.41 -38.22 1.06
C GLU A 221 1.30 -39.18 0.61
#